data_66c253fe874a95569c548dfb4022a95d
#
_entry.id   66c253fe874a95569c548dfb4022a95d
#
_cell.length_a   1.000
_cell.length_b   1.000
_cell.length_c   1.000
_cell.angle_alpha   90.00
_cell.angle_beta   90.00
_cell.angle_gamma   90.00
#
_symmetry.space_group_name_H-M   'P 1'
#
loop_
_entity.id
_entity.type
_entity.pdbx_description
1 polymer ?
#
loop_
_entity_poly.entity_id
_entity_poly.type
_entity_poly.pdbx_seq_one_letter_code
_entity_poly.pdbx_strand_id
1 'polypeptide(L)'
;MYKVFINERPIILTDSLFAESDFDLLNYKNTIISEIIHKLTEGSTKGIILLCADLQEAWGDFKSHFKVISASGGLVINKQLEFLFIFRGGKWDLPKGRIEKGEQIKEAALREVKEECGISKLKLGDFLITTYHIFFQNNQNRLKETHWFQMETTTKEVLTPQLEEGITIAIFKNKEDSVRALENSYGNIHLVFKAYYQK
;
A
#
# COMPACT_ATOMS: atom_id res chain seq x y z
N MET A 1 4.89 14.74 4.78
CA MET A 1 3.60 14.13 5.16
C MET A 1 3.66 12.62 4.96
N TYR A 2 3.27 11.84 5.96
CA TYR A 2 3.11 10.40 5.88
C TYR A 2 1.64 10.04 6.02
N LYS A 3 1.14 9.09 5.22
CA LYS A 3 -0.23 8.59 5.27
C LYS A 3 -0.24 7.09 5.55
N VAL A 4 -0.83 6.70 6.68
CA VAL A 4 -0.89 5.32 7.16
C VAL A 4 -2.35 4.91 7.25
N PHE A 5 -2.72 3.73 6.74
CA PHE A 5 -4.11 3.27 6.79
C PHE A 5 -4.32 2.22 7.88
N ILE A 6 -5.48 2.28 8.52
CA ILE A 6 -6.08 1.22 9.35
C ILE A 6 -7.51 1.02 8.86
N ASN A 7 -7.86 -0.18 8.38
CA ASN A 7 -9.22 -0.47 7.90
C ASN A 7 -9.76 0.63 6.96
N GLU A 8 -8.97 1.07 6.01
CA GLU A 8 -9.24 2.15 5.05
C GLU A 8 -9.35 3.58 5.66
N ARG A 9 -9.17 3.73 6.96
CA ARG A 9 -9.14 5.02 7.63
C ARG A 9 -7.73 5.52 7.76
N PRO A 10 -7.42 6.76 7.31
CA PRO A 10 -6.06 7.27 7.34
C PRO A 10 -5.68 7.89 8.69
N ILE A 11 -4.42 7.67 9.07
CA ILE A 11 -3.64 8.53 9.97
C ILE A 11 -2.69 9.34 9.10
N ILE A 12 -2.72 10.65 9.22
CA ILE A 12 -1.86 11.56 8.46
C ILE A 12 -0.93 12.29 9.42
N LEU A 13 0.38 11.98 9.37
CA LEU A 13 1.40 12.75 10.08
C LEU A 13 1.87 13.90 9.18
N THR A 14 1.83 15.13 9.70
CA THR A 14 2.19 16.33 8.94
C THR A 14 2.71 17.44 9.86
N ASP A 15 3.59 18.26 9.33
CA ASP A 15 4.09 19.51 9.92
C ASP A 15 3.35 20.75 9.41
N SER A 16 2.35 20.56 8.54
CA SER A 16 1.61 21.64 7.91
C SER A 16 0.11 21.44 8.08
N LEU A 17 -0.61 22.49 8.42
CA LEU A 17 -2.07 22.47 8.48
C LEU A 17 -2.66 22.41 7.07
N PHE A 18 -3.56 21.47 6.85
CA PHE A 18 -4.42 21.42 5.67
C PHE A 18 -5.85 21.08 6.13
N ALA A 19 -6.82 21.62 5.41
CA ALA A 19 -8.23 21.44 5.75
C ALA A 19 -8.75 20.13 5.14
N GLU A 20 -8.84 19.06 5.93
CA GLU A 20 -9.78 17.97 5.69
C GLU A 20 -10.81 18.00 6.81
N SER A 21 -12.00 18.47 6.50
CA SER A 21 -13.05 18.85 7.47
C SER A 21 -13.62 17.69 8.28
N ASP A 22 -13.38 16.44 7.86
CA ASP A 22 -14.01 15.25 8.44
C ASP A 22 -13.06 14.42 9.30
N PHE A 23 -11.81 14.88 9.50
CA PHE A 23 -10.80 14.16 10.30
C PHE A 23 -10.55 14.86 11.64
N ASP A 24 -10.28 14.06 12.66
CA ASP A 24 -9.87 14.57 13.96
C ASP A 24 -8.45 15.16 13.86
N LEU A 25 -8.28 16.43 14.21
CA LEU A 25 -6.98 17.08 14.29
C LEU A 25 -6.42 16.97 15.71
N LEU A 26 -5.28 16.32 15.86
CA LEU A 26 -4.60 16.12 17.14
C LEU A 26 -3.13 16.58 17.05
N ASN A 27 -2.58 17.03 18.20
CA ASN A 27 -1.15 17.29 18.30
C ASN A 27 -0.43 15.96 18.61
N TYR A 28 0.55 15.58 17.76
CA TYR A 28 1.30 14.34 17.89
C TYR A 28 1.88 14.13 19.30
N LYS A 29 2.51 15.17 19.86
CA LYS A 29 3.20 15.13 21.16
C LYS A 29 2.27 14.77 22.33
N ASN A 30 0.98 15.07 22.20
CA ASN A 30 -0.02 14.86 23.25
C ASN A 30 -0.89 13.64 22.98
N THR A 31 -0.51 12.78 22.02
CA THR A 31 -1.33 11.68 21.53
C THR A 31 -0.76 10.34 21.98
N ILE A 32 -1.63 9.44 22.43
CA ILE A 32 -1.30 8.05 22.72
C ILE A 32 -1.65 7.22 21.50
N ILE A 33 -0.63 6.61 20.85
CA ILE A 33 -0.79 5.89 19.58
C ILE A 33 -1.80 4.74 19.68
N SER A 34 -1.83 4.00 20.78
CA SER A 34 -2.80 2.91 20.98
C SER A 34 -4.26 3.40 21.02
N GLU A 35 -4.51 4.61 21.53
CA GLU A 35 -5.86 5.18 21.58
C GLU A 35 -6.37 5.57 20.19
N ILE A 36 -5.50 6.16 19.34
CA ILE A 36 -5.89 6.49 17.96
C ILE A 36 -6.10 5.24 17.12
N ILE A 37 -5.30 4.21 17.31
CA ILE A 37 -5.51 2.91 16.67
C ILE A 37 -6.89 2.35 17.07
N HIS A 38 -7.21 2.38 18.35
CA HIS A 38 -8.51 1.91 18.85
C HIS A 38 -9.68 2.70 18.22
N LYS A 39 -9.63 4.04 18.25
CA LYS A 39 -10.65 4.90 17.63
C LYS A 39 -10.88 4.58 16.15
N LEU A 40 -9.80 4.37 15.37
CA LEU A 40 -9.89 4.04 13.96
C LEU A 40 -10.41 2.62 13.73
N THR A 41 -10.04 1.67 14.58
CA THR A 41 -10.52 0.28 14.49
C THR A 41 -12.00 0.19 14.82
N GLU A 42 -12.46 0.83 15.88
CA GLU A 42 -13.87 0.92 16.29
C GLU A 42 -14.73 1.73 15.31
N GLY A 43 -14.11 2.54 14.46
CA GLY A 43 -14.81 3.34 13.47
C GLY A 43 -15.46 4.62 14.01
N SER A 44 -15.03 5.10 15.16
CA SER A 44 -15.52 6.32 15.78
C SER A 44 -15.07 7.61 15.09
N THR A 45 -14.09 7.52 14.16
CA THR A 45 -13.65 8.63 13.30
C THR A 45 -13.38 8.16 11.89
N LYS A 46 -13.49 9.06 10.90
CA LYS A 46 -13.18 8.79 9.49
C LYS A 46 -11.68 8.81 9.18
N GLY A 47 -10.91 9.52 9.99
CA GLY A 47 -9.46 9.66 9.86
C GLY A 47 -8.90 10.58 10.93
N ILE A 48 -7.59 10.59 11.09
CA ILE A 48 -6.90 11.40 12.10
C ILE A 48 -5.72 12.13 11.44
N ILE A 49 -5.60 13.42 11.72
CA ILE A 49 -4.44 14.24 11.37
C ILE A 49 -3.61 14.43 12.64
N LEU A 50 -2.34 14.04 12.59
CA LEU A 50 -1.37 14.23 13.65
C LEU A 50 -0.42 15.36 13.25
N LEU A 51 -0.64 16.55 13.82
CA LEU A 51 0.23 17.68 13.61
C LEU A 51 1.47 17.56 14.49
N CYS A 52 2.64 17.64 13.88
CA CYS A 52 3.94 17.54 14.54
C CYS A 52 4.84 18.73 14.20
N ALA A 53 5.74 19.08 15.09
CA ALA A 53 6.70 20.17 14.87
C ALA A 53 7.86 19.71 13.97
N ASP A 54 8.34 18.48 14.16
CA ASP A 54 9.32 17.81 13.30
C ASP A 54 8.72 16.52 12.77
N LEU A 55 8.53 16.47 11.44
CA LEU A 55 7.91 15.35 10.78
C LEU A 55 8.78 14.09 10.77
N GLN A 56 10.11 14.24 10.68
CA GLN A 56 11.03 13.11 10.63
C GLN A 56 11.19 12.47 12.02
N GLU A 57 11.31 13.29 13.07
CA GLU A 57 11.32 12.80 14.44
C GLU A 57 10.02 12.08 14.78
N ALA A 58 8.87 12.72 14.53
CA ALA A 58 7.56 12.13 14.77
C ALA A 58 7.33 10.83 13.99
N TRP A 59 7.82 10.74 12.74
CA TRP A 59 7.74 9.53 11.95
C TRP A 59 8.60 8.40 12.51
N GLY A 60 9.83 8.71 12.96
CA GLY A 60 10.72 7.76 13.63
C GLY A 60 10.08 7.18 14.90
N ASP A 61 9.56 8.06 15.75
CA ASP A 61 8.86 7.68 16.98
C ASP A 61 7.59 6.87 16.67
N PHE A 62 6.74 7.32 15.74
CA PHE A 62 5.55 6.60 15.34
C PHE A 62 5.85 5.17 14.89
N LYS A 63 6.88 4.97 14.06
CA LYS A 63 7.28 3.63 13.63
C LYS A 63 7.77 2.75 14.77
N SER A 64 8.37 3.32 15.81
CA SER A 64 8.90 2.58 16.97
C SER A 64 7.81 1.84 17.75
N HIS A 65 6.55 2.27 17.65
CA HIS A 65 5.41 1.60 18.29
C HIS A 65 5.00 0.28 17.61
N PHE A 66 5.61 -0.09 16.47
CA PHE A 66 5.19 -1.24 15.68
C PHE A 66 6.36 -2.16 15.33
N LYS A 67 6.06 -3.44 15.17
CA LYS A 67 6.93 -4.31 14.39
C LYS A 67 6.72 -3.99 12.91
N VAL A 68 7.75 -3.42 12.28
CA VAL A 68 7.73 -3.11 10.85
C VAL A 68 7.90 -4.38 10.02
N ILE A 69 7.05 -4.54 9.01
CA ILE A 69 7.12 -5.60 8.00
C ILE A 69 7.35 -4.93 6.66
N SER A 70 8.55 -5.12 6.11
CA SER A 70 8.89 -4.60 4.79
C SER A 70 8.35 -5.50 3.70
N ALA A 71 7.78 -4.89 2.67
CA ALA A 71 7.22 -5.54 1.50
C ALA A 71 7.58 -4.77 0.24
N SER A 72 7.47 -5.42 -0.91
CA SER A 72 7.71 -4.80 -2.20
C SER A 72 6.76 -5.35 -3.25
N GLY A 73 6.42 -4.55 -4.25
CA GLY A 73 5.50 -4.96 -5.31
C GLY A 73 5.54 -4.04 -6.52
N GLY A 74 4.64 -4.29 -7.47
CA GLY A 74 4.67 -3.61 -8.75
C GLY A 74 3.31 -3.14 -9.28
N LEU A 75 3.31 -1.95 -9.88
CA LEU A 75 2.31 -1.52 -10.84
C LEU A 75 2.79 -1.95 -12.23
N VAL A 76 2.25 -3.06 -12.72
CA VAL A 76 2.69 -3.68 -13.99
C VAL A 76 1.81 -3.21 -15.14
N ILE A 77 2.44 -2.80 -16.23
CA ILE A 77 1.77 -2.28 -17.43
C ILE A 77 2.19 -3.13 -18.63
N ASN A 78 1.21 -3.56 -19.42
CA ASN A 78 1.46 -4.30 -20.66
C ASN A 78 1.59 -3.34 -21.88
N LYS A 79 1.84 -3.89 -23.07
CA LYS A 79 1.95 -3.13 -24.33
C LYS A 79 0.66 -2.42 -24.75
N GLN A 80 -0.51 -2.88 -24.28
CA GLN A 80 -1.81 -2.29 -24.53
C GLN A 80 -2.15 -1.16 -23.55
N LEU A 81 -1.20 -0.79 -22.66
CA LEU A 81 -1.37 0.16 -21.56
C LEU A 81 -2.43 -0.27 -20.54
N GLU A 82 -2.58 -1.57 -20.35
CA GLU A 82 -3.44 -2.15 -19.33
C GLU A 82 -2.63 -2.44 -18.07
N PHE A 83 -3.26 -2.28 -16.91
CA PHE A 83 -2.66 -2.49 -15.59
C PHE A 83 -3.00 -3.86 -15.03
N LEU A 84 -2.00 -4.55 -14.47
CA LEU A 84 -2.20 -5.82 -13.79
C LEU A 84 -2.80 -5.61 -12.41
N PHE A 85 -3.94 -6.25 -12.17
CA PHE A 85 -4.58 -6.32 -10.87
C PHE A 85 -4.67 -7.77 -10.39
N ILE A 86 -4.66 -7.93 -9.08
CA ILE A 86 -5.03 -9.17 -8.40
C ILE A 86 -6.33 -8.96 -7.60
N PHE A 87 -7.12 -10.02 -7.41
CA PHE A 87 -8.30 -9.99 -6.55
C PHE A 87 -8.08 -10.90 -5.35
N ARG A 88 -8.12 -10.31 -4.15
CA ARG A 88 -7.81 -10.99 -2.90
C ARG A 88 -8.68 -10.44 -1.77
N GLY A 89 -9.29 -11.33 -0.96
CA GLY A 89 -10.10 -10.90 0.19
C GLY A 89 -11.29 -10.01 -0.17
N GLY A 90 -11.88 -10.20 -1.36
CA GLY A 90 -13.04 -9.41 -1.82
C GLY A 90 -12.68 -8.03 -2.40
N LYS A 91 -11.40 -7.69 -2.56
CA LYS A 91 -10.92 -6.40 -3.08
C LYS A 91 -9.90 -6.56 -4.20
N TRP A 92 -9.85 -5.55 -5.08
CA TRP A 92 -8.78 -5.40 -6.04
C TRP A 92 -7.53 -4.84 -5.38
N ASP A 93 -6.39 -5.40 -5.72
CA ASP A 93 -5.07 -5.04 -5.18
C ASP A 93 -4.02 -5.11 -6.29
N LEU A 94 -2.80 -4.69 -5.99
CA LEU A 94 -1.63 -4.89 -6.84
C LEU A 94 -0.73 -5.97 -6.23
N PRO A 95 -0.01 -6.76 -7.08
CA PRO A 95 0.85 -7.84 -6.61
C PRO A 95 2.03 -7.31 -5.79
N LYS A 96 2.24 -7.94 -4.61
CA LYS A 96 3.25 -7.54 -3.62
C LYS A 96 3.37 -8.55 -2.50
N GLY A 97 4.55 -8.72 -1.98
CA GLY A 97 4.72 -9.54 -0.78
C GLY A 97 5.93 -9.15 0.05
N ARG A 98 6.31 -9.99 0.99
CA ARG A 98 7.38 -9.68 1.95
C ARG A 98 8.75 -9.69 1.29
N ILE A 99 9.62 -8.77 1.73
CA ILE A 99 11.04 -8.83 1.43
C ILE A 99 11.65 -9.91 2.33
N GLU A 100 12.34 -10.87 1.74
CA GLU A 100 13.01 -11.95 2.46
C GLU A 100 14.33 -11.48 3.09
N LYS A 101 14.85 -12.26 4.05
CA LYS A 101 16.10 -11.91 4.73
C LYS A 101 17.27 -11.89 3.76
N GLY A 102 17.89 -10.73 3.59
CA GLY A 102 19.04 -10.53 2.69
C GLY A 102 18.65 -10.20 1.25
N GLU A 103 17.37 -10.19 0.93
CA GLU A 103 16.86 -9.86 -0.40
C GLU A 103 16.87 -8.33 -0.63
N GLN A 104 17.19 -7.92 -1.85
CA GLN A 104 17.09 -6.52 -2.24
C GLN A 104 15.63 -6.14 -2.55
N ILE A 105 15.23 -4.91 -2.21
CA ILE A 105 13.86 -4.41 -2.39
C ILE A 105 13.35 -4.60 -3.84
N LYS A 106 14.22 -4.34 -4.83
CA LYS A 106 13.91 -4.47 -6.26
C LYS A 106 13.74 -5.92 -6.70
N GLU A 107 14.53 -6.82 -6.14
CA GLU A 107 14.46 -8.26 -6.40
C GLU A 107 13.15 -8.83 -5.83
N ALA A 108 12.83 -8.48 -4.59
CA ALA A 108 11.56 -8.84 -3.97
C ALA A 108 10.35 -8.39 -4.80
N ALA A 109 10.37 -7.16 -5.31
CA ALA A 109 9.28 -6.66 -6.14
C ALA A 109 9.06 -7.51 -7.39
N LEU A 110 10.13 -7.88 -8.08
CA LEU A 110 10.04 -8.74 -9.28
C LEU A 110 9.61 -10.17 -8.94
N ARG A 111 10.16 -10.75 -7.87
CA ARG A 111 9.83 -12.10 -7.42
C ARG A 111 8.35 -12.20 -7.05
N GLU A 112 7.87 -11.31 -6.21
CA GLU A 112 6.47 -11.31 -5.74
C GLU A 112 5.47 -11.18 -6.88
N VAL A 113 5.71 -10.27 -7.84
CA VAL A 113 4.83 -10.13 -9.01
C VAL A 113 4.83 -11.39 -9.86
N LYS A 114 5.98 -12.06 -10.01
CA LYS A 114 6.09 -13.33 -10.74
C LYS A 114 5.32 -14.46 -10.03
N GLU A 115 5.49 -14.58 -8.72
CA GLU A 115 4.87 -15.62 -7.90
C GLU A 115 3.35 -15.45 -7.81
N GLU A 116 2.89 -14.24 -7.46
CA GLU A 116 1.46 -13.96 -7.27
C GLU A 116 0.63 -14.01 -8.56
N CYS A 117 1.27 -13.76 -9.74
CA CYS A 117 0.55 -13.65 -11.02
C CYS A 117 0.97 -14.67 -12.09
N GLY A 118 1.99 -15.50 -11.84
CA GLY A 118 2.49 -16.45 -12.84
C GLY A 118 3.10 -15.79 -14.08
N ILE A 119 3.67 -14.60 -13.95
CA ILE A 119 4.21 -13.82 -15.07
C ILE A 119 5.74 -13.88 -15.13
N SER A 120 6.32 -14.24 -16.28
CA SER A 120 7.78 -14.46 -16.38
C SER A 120 8.55 -13.25 -16.87
N LYS A 121 7.98 -12.47 -17.81
CA LYS A 121 8.67 -11.38 -18.53
C LYS A 121 8.33 -10.03 -17.92
N LEU A 122 9.11 -9.63 -16.91
CA LEU A 122 8.99 -8.33 -16.26
C LEU A 122 10.27 -7.52 -16.44
N LYS A 123 10.11 -6.25 -16.77
CA LYS A 123 11.15 -5.24 -16.73
C LYS A 123 10.84 -4.25 -15.62
N LEU A 124 11.73 -4.17 -14.64
CA LEU A 124 11.62 -3.19 -13.55
C LEU A 124 11.87 -1.78 -14.08
N GLY A 125 10.98 -0.87 -13.72
CA GLY A 125 11.09 0.56 -13.99
C GLY A 125 11.40 1.35 -12.70
N ASP A 126 10.87 2.56 -12.65
CA ASP A 126 11.12 3.50 -11.56
C ASP A 126 10.41 3.14 -10.27
N PHE A 127 11.00 3.57 -9.16
CA PHE A 127 10.30 3.64 -7.88
C PHE A 127 9.15 4.65 -7.96
N LEU A 128 7.98 4.27 -7.45
CA LEU A 128 6.77 5.12 -7.41
C LEU A 128 6.59 5.77 -6.06
N ILE A 129 6.35 4.97 -5.04
CA ILE A 129 6.00 5.43 -3.70
C ILE A 129 6.21 4.30 -2.68
N THR A 130 6.36 4.66 -1.41
CA THR A 130 6.17 3.75 -0.28
C THR A 130 4.82 4.01 0.36
N THR A 131 4.03 2.97 0.59
CA THR A 131 2.74 3.03 1.28
C THR A 131 2.79 2.31 2.62
N TYR A 132 1.92 2.72 3.54
CA TYR A 132 1.93 2.24 4.92
C TYR A 132 0.54 1.77 5.34
N HIS A 133 0.50 0.61 6.01
CA HIS A 133 -0.75 0.02 6.50
C HIS A 133 -0.51 -0.67 7.85
N ILE A 134 -1.35 -0.35 8.84
CA ILE A 134 -1.35 -1.04 10.13
C ILE A 134 -2.38 -2.15 10.08
N PHE A 135 -1.95 -3.35 10.50
CA PHE A 135 -2.80 -4.54 10.61
C PHE A 135 -2.51 -5.30 11.89
N PHE A 136 -3.51 -6.04 12.38
CA PHE A 136 -3.39 -6.84 13.59
C PHE A 136 -3.01 -8.29 13.23
N GLN A 137 -1.94 -8.77 13.82
CA GLN A 137 -1.48 -10.15 13.64
C GLN A 137 -0.71 -10.63 14.87
N ASN A 138 -0.99 -11.85 15.34
CA ASN A 138 -0.35 -12.47 16.51
C ASN A 138 -0.43 -11.57 17.75
N ASN A 139 -1.63 -11.06 18.04
CA ASN A 139 -1.96 -10.17 19.16
C ASN A 139 -1.15 -8.86 19.20
N GLN A 140 -0.65 -8.40 18.06
CA GLN A 140 0.11 -7.16 17.94
C GLN A 140 -0.29 -6.37 16.70
N ASN A 141 -0.33 -5.05 16.82
CA ASN A 141 -0.36 -4.17 15.68
C ASN A 141 0.99 -4.15 14.99
N ARG A 142 0.99 -4.31 13.68
CA ARG A 142 2.18 -4.30 12.83
C ARG A 142 2.04 -3.25 11.76
N LEU A 143 3.13 -2.59 11.41
CA LEU A 143 3.17 -1.63 10.32
C LEU A 143 3.76 -2.33 9.08
N LYS A 144 2.97 -2.47 8.03
CA LYS A 144 3.45 -2.90 6.71
C LYS A 144 3.91 -1.68 5.93
N GLU A 145 5.16 -1.68 5.52
CA GLU A 145 5.79 -0.71 4.66
C GLU A 145 6.01 -1.36 3.29
N THR A 146 5.31 -0.88 2.26
CA THR A 146 5.36 -1.49 0.92
C THR A 146 5.99 -0.54 -0.08
N HIS A 147 7.09 -0.97 -0.70
CA HIS A 147 7.81 -0.24 -1.74
C HIS A 147 7.25 -0.62 -3.11
N TRP A 148 6.74 0.37 -3.86
CA TRP A 148 6.09 0.16 -5.14
C TRP A 148 6.95 0.62 -6.30
N PHE A 149 7.04 -0.22 -7.34
CA PHE A 149 7.76 0.08 -8.57
C PHE A 149 6.82 0.00 -9.77
N GLN A 150 7.04 0.87 -10.75
CA GLN A 150 6.51 0.67 -12.08
C GLN A 150 7.21 -0.54 -12.72
N MET A 151 6.46 -1.36 -13.44
CA MET A 151 7.00 -2.47 -14.22
C MET A 151 6.35 -2.54 -15.58
N GLU A 152 7.08 -3.04 -16.56
CA GLU A 152 6.59 -3.29 -17.90
C GLU A 152 6.64 -4.78 -18.21
N THR A 153 5.68 -5.24 -19.01
CA THR A 153 5.69 -6.60 -19.51
C THR A 153 5.34 -6.69 -20.98
N THR A 154 5.93 -7.69 -21.63
CA THR A 154 5.58 -8.08 -23.01
C THR A 154 4.94 -9.47 -23.06
N THR A 155 4.58 -10.01 -21.90
CA THR A 155 4.01 -11.36 -21.84
C THR A 155 2.68 -11.41 -22.57
N LYS A 156 2.42 -12.59 -23.19
CA LYS A 156 1.13 -13.01 -23.69
C LYS A 156 0.68 -14.30 -22.98
N GLU A 157 1.38 -14.66 -21.92
CA GLU A 157 1.10 -15.84 -21.12
C GLU A 157 -0.24 -15.67 -20.39
N VAL A 158 -0.93 -16.76 -20.17
CA VAL A 158 -2.09 -16.79 -19.28
C VAL A 158 -1.61 -16.57 -17.86
N LEU A 159 -2.16 -15.58 -17.18
CA LEU A 159 -1.82 -15.30 -15.80
C LEU A 159 -2.34 -16.41 -14.89
N THR A 160 -1.51 -16.80 -13.91
CA THR A 160 -1.86 -17.83 -12.94
C THR A 160 -1.82 -17.22 -11.54
N PRO A 161 -2.99 -16.96 -10.92
CA PRO A 161 -3.03 -16.42 -9.57
C PRO A 161 -2.52 -17.43 -8.55
N GLN A 162 -1.76 -16.97 -7.55
CA GLN A 162 -1.26 -17.78 -6.45
C GLN A 162 -2.37 -18.02 -5.42
N LEU A 163 -3.06 -19.13 -5.54
CA LEU A 163 -4.24 -19.47 -4.72
C LEU A 163 -3.90 -19.62 -3.23
N GLU A 164 -2.71 -20.07 -2.90
CA GLU A 164 -2.21 -20.26 -1.53
C GLU A 164 -2.12 -18.93 -0.76
N GLU A 165 -1.94 -17.82 -1.48
CA GLU A 165 -1.97 -16.45 -0.94
C GLU A 165 -3.38 -15.85 -0.91
N GLY A 166 -4.41 -16.63 -1.28
CA GLY A 166 -5.81 -16.20 -1.35
C GLY A 166 -6.10 -15.29 -2.54
N ILE A 167 -5.23 -15.27 -3.55
CA ILE A 167 -5.43 -14.54 -4.79
C ILE A 167 -6.28 -15.41 -5.72
N THR A 168 -7.47 -14.95 -6.04
CA THR A 168 -8.42 -15.71 -6.86
C THR A 168 -8.43 -15.29 -8.33
N ILE A 169 -7.98 -14.07 -8.63
CA ILE A 169 -7.91 -13.52 -10.00
C ILE A 169 -6.60 -12.75 -10.15
N ALA A 170 -5.93 -12.92 -11.29
CA ALA A 170 -4.89 -12.03 -11.79
C ALA A 170 -5.24 -11.66 -13.22
N ILE A 171 -5.38 -10.36 -13.53
CA ILE A 171 -5.90 -9.89 -14.81
C ILE A 171 -5.36 -8.51 -15.17
N PHE A 172 -5.12 -8.29 -16.47
CA PHE A 172 -4.90 -6.96 -16.99
C PHE A 172 -6.23 -6.24 -17.22
N LYS A 173 -6.28 -4.97 -16.80
CA LYS A 173 -7.44 -4.10 -16.93
C LYS A 173 -7.05 -2.85 -17.73
N ASN A 174 -7.89 -2.47 -18.69
CA ASN A 174 -7.77 -1.20 -19.39
C ASN A 174 -8.05 -0.03 -18.44
N LYS A 175 -7.92 1.19 -18.94
CA LYS A 175 -8.09 2.41 -18.12
C LYS A 175 -9.46 2.50 -17.43
N GLU A 176 -10.54 2.19 -18.15
CA GLU A 176 -11.91 2.28 -17.61
C GLU A 176 -12.16 1.21 -16.55
N ASP A 177 -11.75 -0.03 -16.81
CA ASP A 177 -11.90 -1.14 -15.86
C ASP A 177 -10.97 -0.97 -14.65
N SER A 178 -9.83 -0.29 -14.81
CA SER A 178 -8.95 0.08 -13.70
C SER A 178 -9.62 1.10 -12.77
N VAL A 179 -10.32 2.10 -13.31
CA VAL A 179 -11.09 3.06 -12.51
C VAL A 179 -12.16 2.33 -11.69
N ARG A 180 -12.91 1.42 -12.32
CA ARG A 180 -13.93 0.60 -11.62
C ARG A 180 -13.30 -0.31 -10.56
N ALA A 181 -12.14 -0.89 -10.85
CA ALA A 181 -11.42 -1.72 -9.88
C ALA A 181 -10.96 -0.91 -8.67
N LEU A 182 -10.50 0.33 -8.88
CA LEU A 182 -10.10 1.23 -7.80
C LEU A 182 -11.26 1.56 -6.85
N GLU A 183 -12.51 1.63 -7.30
CA GLU A 183 -13.67 1.84 -6.42
C GLU A 183 -13.81 0.76 -5.34
N ASN A 184 -13.32 -0.46 -5.62
CA ASN A 184 -13.29 -1.57 -4.67
C ASN A 184 -11.85 -2.02 -4.38
N SER A 185 -10.96 -1.08 -4.09
CA SER A 185 -9.57 -1.36 -3.74
C SER A 185 -9.18 -0.71 -2.41
N TYR A 186 -7.98 -1.00 -1.95
CA TYR A 186 -7.43 -0.41 -0.73
C TYR A 186 -6.96 1.03 -0.98
N GLY A 187 -7.10 1.91 0.02
CA GLY A 187 -6.65 3.31 -0.05
C GLY A 187 -5.17 3.47 -0.43
N ASN A 188 -4.33 2.52 -0.06
CA ASN A 188 -2.93 2.47 -0.47
C ASN A 188 -2.76 2.35 -1.98
N ILE A 189 -3.63 1.61 -2.67
CA ILE A 189 -3.56 1.41 -4.13
C ILE A 189 -3.88 2.70 -4.87
N HIS A 190 -4.82 3.49 -4.36
CA HIS A 190 -5.07 4.84 -4.90
C HIS A 190 -3.83 5.73 -4.83
N LEU A 191 -3.02 5.63 -3.75
CA LEU A 191 -1.76 6.38 -3.65
C LEU A 191 -0.74 5.94 -4.70
N VAL A 192 -0.65 4.64 -5.01
CA VAL A 192 0.23 4.10 -6.05
C VAL A 192 -0.15 4.65 -7.43
N PHE A 193 -1.43 4.59 -7.79
CA PHE A 193 -1.92 5.16 -9.06
C PHE A 193 -1.73 6.67 -9.13
N LYS A 194 -2.00 7.39 -8.02
CA LYS A 194 -1.72 8.84 -7.94
C LYS A 194 -0.25 9.14 -8.22
N ALA A 195 0.67 8.40 -7.60
CA ALA A 195 2.10 8.58 -7.81
C ALA A 195 2.53 8.27 -9.25
N TYR A 196 1.91 7.28 -9.88
CA TYR A 196 2.15 6.95 -11.28
C TYR A 196 1.70 8.08 -12.24
N TYR A 197 0.52 8.65 -12.04
CA TYR A 197 0.00 9.72 -12.91
C TYR A 197 0.59 11.12 -12.66
N GLN A 198 1.32 11.30 -11.56
CA GLN A 198 2.01 12.55 -11.24
C GLN A 198 3.44 12.64 -11.78
N LYS A 199 3.96 11.56 -12.41
CA LYS A 199 5.22 11.54 -13.14
C LYS A 199 5.05 12.06 -14.57
#